data_b3f69ce673200782fe4dfdbb38b99567
#
_entry.id   b3f69ce673200782fe4dfdbb38b99567
#
_cell.length_a   1.000
_cell.length_b   1.000
_cell.length_c   1.000
_cell.angle_alpha   90.00
_cell.angle_beta   90.00
_cell.angle_gamma   90.00
#
_symmetry.space_group_name_H-M   'P 1'
#
loop_
_entity.id
_entity.type
_entity.pdbx_description
1 polymer ?
#
loop_
_entity_poly.entity_id
_entity_poly.type
_entity_poly.pdbx_seq_one_letter_code
_entity_poly.pdbx_strand_id
1 'polypeptide(L)'
;MTPSQPPLLATRNAQDRAGEPNLHSVERLVSGFLGGWLVARGLRKGGVFGLLELAAGGMAIARGGSGQCNAKRALSPTAYESQLAEEQSWGRARALSKSITVNRPRDEIYRYWRDFSNMPTFMEFIERVETRDDHHAHWVARVPMMNTSIEWDTYVTEDIPGERLAWMSEPNAPVRNLGWVTFRDAPNGSGTEIQAVVAHEVPGGQLGYALARGVSKFSGFKAEQDLRRFKQLMETGEISTGQMNREPLDKHTGIAATGEAR
;
A
#
# COMPACT_ATOMS: atom_id res chain seq x y z
N MET A 1 4.04 15.91 20.93
CA MET A 1 2.68 15.32 21.04
C MET A 1 2.75 13.95 20.38
N THR A 2 2.65 12.89 21.16
CA THR A 2 2.67 11.51 20.66
C THR A 2 1.43 11.30 19.80
N PRO A 3 1.54 10.86 18.53
CA PRO A 3 0.36 10.56 17.74
C PRO A 3 -0.46 9.51 18.49
N SER A 4 -1.72 9.82 18.79
CA SER A 4 -2.62 8.90 19.44
C SER A 4 -2.63 7.59 18.67
N GLN A 5 -2.48 6.47 19.35
CA GLN A 5 -2.60 5.15 18.73
C GLN A 5 -3.87 5.13 17.87
N PRO A 6 -3.79 4.71 16.60
CA PRO A 6 -5.03 4.45 15.89
C PRO A 6 -5.72 3.35 16.69
N PRO A 7 -6.96 3.55 17.07
CA PRO A 7 -7.71 2.48 17.68
C PRO A 7 -7.67 1.30 16.69
N LEU A 8 -7.54 0.09 17.22
CA LEU A 8 -7.73 -1.18 16.47
C LEU A 8 -9.05 -1.19 15.65
N LEU A 9 -9.87 -0.18 15.85
CA LEU A 9 -11.10 0.15 15.19
C LEU A 9 -10.96 0.70 13.76
N ALA A 10 -9.78 1.15 13.32
CA ALA A 10 -9.65 1.75 11.98
C ALA A 10 -9.86 0.73 10.86
N THR A 11 -9.48 -0.53 11.08
CA THR A 11 -9.78 -1.63 10.14
C THR A 11 -11.22 -2.13 10.27
N ARG A 12 -11.81 -2.07 11.47
CA ARG A 12 -13.20 -2.47 11.73
C ARG A 12 -14.20 -1.45 11.18
N ASN A 13 -13.90 -0.16 11.31
CA ASN A 13 -14.76 0.91 10.80
C ASN A 13 -14.89 0.94 9.26
N ALA A 14 -13.93 0.39 8.51
CA ALA A 14 -14.04 0.28 7.05
C ALA A 14 -15.05 -0.83 6.65
N GLN A 15 -15.13 -1.90 7.44
CA GLN A 15 -16.09 -2.99 7.22
C GLN A 15 -17.50 -2.64 7.76
N ASP A 16 -17.59 -1.96 8.90
CA ASP A 16 -18.86 -1.59 9.53
C ASP A 16 -19.66 -0.56 8.71
N ARG A 17 -18.98 0.26 7.89
CA ARG A 17 -19.62 1.21 6.96
C ARG A 17 -20.02 0.63 5.60
N ALA A 18 -19.83 -0.66 5.38
CA ALA A 18 -20.10 -1.28 4.08
C ALA A 18 -21.56 -1.15 3.63
N GLY A 19 -22.49 -0.95 4.54
CA GLY A 19 -23.93 -0.78 4.27
C GLY A 19 -24.45 0.65 4.25
N GLU A 20 -23.67 1.65 4.71
CA GLU A 20 -24.17 3.03 4.83
C GLU A 20 -24.21 3.78 3.49
N PRO A 21 -25.27 4.55 3.21
CA PRO A 21 -25.34 5.41 2.03
C PRO A 21 -24.22 6.48 2.06
N ASN A 22 -23.50 6.64 0.97
CA ASN A 22 -22.43 7.64 0.82
C ASN A 22 -22.69 8.65 -0.31
N LEU A 23 -23.89 8.63 -0.87
CA LEU A 23 -24.36 9.56 -1.88
C LEU A 23 -25.34 10.56 -1.28
N HIS A 24 -25.16 11.84 -1.62
CA HIS A 24 -26.14 12.88 -1.31
C HIS A 24 -27.43 12.69 -2.12
N SER A 25 -28.54 13.24 -1.64
CA SER A 25 -29.86 13.11 -2.29
C SER A 25 -29.82 13.55 -3.75
N VAL A 26 -29.12 14.63 -4.07
CA VAL A 26 -28.96 15.12 -5.46
C VAL A 26 -28.20 14.12 -6.33
N GLU A 27 -27.12 13.54 -5.84
CA GLU A 27 -26.34 12.54 -6.58
C GLU A 27 -27.16 11.28 -6.86
N ARG A 28 -28.02 10.90 -5.94
CA ARG A 28 -28.94 9.76 -6.07
C ARG A 28 -29.98 10.03 -7.17
N LEU A 29 -30.61 11.20 -7.14
CA LEU A 29 -31.59 11.62 -8.15
C LEU A 29 -30.95 11.68 -9.55
N VAL A 30 -29.77 12.31 -9.67
CA VAL A 30 -29.05 12.38 -10.93
C VAL A 30 -28.67 11.00 -11.46
N SER A 31 -28.19 10.12 -10.59
CA SER A 31 -27.84 8.74 -10.98
C SER A 31 -29.07 7.95 -11.43
N GLY A 32 -30.21 8.10 -10.76
CA GLY A 32 -31.47 7.46 -11.14
C GLY A 32 -31.98 7.97 -12.49
N PHE A 33 -31.97 9.29 -12.70
CA PHE A 33 -32.45 9.91 -13.95
C PHE A 33 -31.57 9.54 -15.14
N LEU A 34 -30.23 9.70 -15.02
CA LEU A 34 -29.29 9.33 -16.08
C LEU A 34 -29.34 7.83 -16.37
N GLY A 35 -29.48 7.01 -15.32
CA GLY A 35 -29.63 5.57 -15.46
C GLY A 35 -30.89 5.18 -16.22
N GLY A 36 -32.03 5.78 -15.89
CA GLY A 36 -33.29 5.58 -16.61
C GLY A 36 -33.21 6.00 -18.08
N TRP A 37 -32.56 7.14 -18.36
CA TRP A 37 -32.34 7.60 -19.72
C TRP A 37 -31.44 6.64 -20.54
N LEU A 38 -30.33 6.15 -19.94
CA LEU A 38 -29.44 5.17 -20.58
C LEU A 38 -30.17 3.84 -20.88
N VAL A 39 -31.00 3.35 -19.95
CA VAL A 39 -31.82 2.14 -20.17
C VAL A 39 -32.77 2.34 -21.33
N ALA A 40 -33.51 3.45 -21.36
CA ALA A 40 -34.44 3.74 -22.44
C ALA A 40 -33.75 3.85 -23.80
N ARG A 41 -32.57 4.48 -23.82
CA ARG A 41 -31.76 4.59 -25.03
C ARG A 41 -31.19 3.25 -25.49
N GLY A 42 -30.67 2.44 -24.55
CA GLY A 42 -30.11 1.12 -24.82
C GLY A 42 -31.16 0.17 -25.43
N LEU A 43 -32.43 0.20 -24.92
CA LEU A 43 -33.54 -0.55 -25.47
C LEU A 43 -33.86 -0.16 -26.93
N ARG A 44 -33.77 1.15 -27.24
CA ARG A 44 -34.05 1.64 -28.61
C ARG A 44 -32.95 1.31 -29.59
N LYS A 45 -31.68 1.31 -29.12
CA LYS A 45 -30.51 1.15 -29.97
C LYS A 45 -30.26 -0.30 -30.37
N GLY A 46 -30.52 -1.25 -29.47
CA GLY A 46 -30.28 -2.67 -29.67
C GLY A 46 -28.79 -3.01 -29.90
N GLY A 47 -28.54 -4.29 -30.16
CA GLY A 47 -27.17 -4.78 -30.41
C GLY A 47 -26.24 -4.68 -29.21
N VAL A 48 -24.93 -4.89 -29.43
CA VAL A 48 -23.92 -4.91 -28.36
C VAL A 48 -23.81 -3.56 -27.63
N PHE A 49 -23.90 -2.46 -28.36
CA PHE A 49 -23.85 -1.12 -27.76
C PHE A 49 -25.09 -0.80 -26.92
N GLY A 50 -26.28 -1.28 -27.35
CA GLY A 50 -27.49 -1.16 -26.56
C GLY A 50 -27.41 -1.95 -25.26
N LEU A 51 -26.81 -3.14 -25.27
CA LEU A 51 -26.57 -3.95 -24.06
C LEU A 51 -25.61 -3.26 -23.09
N LEU A 52 -24.57 -2.60 -23.60
CA LEU A 52 -23.64 -1.81 -22.76
C LEU A 52 -24.34 -0.61 -22.10
N GLU A 53 -25.19 0.10 -22.85
CA GLU A 53 -25.99 1.21 -22.34
C GLU A 53 -27.01 0.73 -21.27
N LEU A 54 -27.63 -0.43 -21.49
CA LEU A 54 -28.54 -1.08 -20.51
C LEU A 54 -27.80 -1.43 -19.21
N ALA A 55 -26.62 -2.06 -19.32
CA ALA A 55 -25.84 -2.44 -18.15
C ALA A 55 -25.37 -1.20 -17.35
N ALA A 56 -24.89 -0.16 -18.05
CA ALA A 56 -24.46 1.10 -17.43
C ALA A 56 -25.66 1.83 -16.76
N GLY A 57 -26.82 1.85 -17.44
CA GLY A 57 -28.03 2.45 -16.90
C GLY A 57 -28.57 1.69 -15.68
N GLY A 58 -28.57 0.37 -15.72
CA GLY A 58 -28.94 -0.48 -14.57
C GLY A 58 -28.04 -0.25 -13.36
N MET A 59 -26.72 -0.18 -13.56
CA MET A 59 -25.75 0.14 -12.50
C MET A 59 -25.99 1.54 -11.92
N ALA A 60 -26.30 2.53 -12.77
CA ALA A 60 -26.57 3.90 -12.31
C ALA A 60 -27.87 3.98 -11.48
N ILE A 61 -28.93 3.25 -11.88
CA ILE A 61 -30.17 3.13 -11.10
C ILE A 61 -29.91 2.44 -9.77
N ALA A 62 -29.21 1.32 -9.77
CA ALA A 62 -28.86 0.59 -8.55
C ALA A 62 -28.05 1.46 -7.57
N ARG A 63 -27.09 2.25 -8.10
CA ARG A 63 -26.33 3.23 -7.33
C ARG A 63 -27.23 4.32 -6.72
N GLY A 64 -28.14 4.88 -7.50
CA GLY A 64 -29.10 5.90 -7.02
C GLY A 64 -30.06 5.33 -5.97
N GLY A 65 -30.57 4.13 -6.18
CA GLY A 65 -31.49 3.44 -5.26
C GLY A 65 -30.82 3.06 -3.95
N SER A 66 -29.67 2.39 -3.99
CA SER A 66 -28.93 2.00 -2.78
C SER A 66 -28.30 3.18 -2.03
N GLY A 67 -28.06 4.31 -2.72
CA GLY A 67 -27.30 5.43 -2.17
C GLY A 67 -25.82 5.12 -1.95
N GLN A 68 -25.32 4.02 -2.52
CA GLN A 68 -23.95 3.54 -2.33
C GLN A 68 -23.14 3.69 -3.61
N CYS A 69 -21.95 4.26 -3.48
CA CYS A 69 -20.98 4.33 -4.55
C CYS A 69 -19.63 3.78 -4.06
N ASN A 70 -19.28 2.58 -4.51
CA ASN A 70 -18.03 1.95 -4.15
C ASN A 70 -16.80 2.77 -4.60
N ALA A 71 -16.89 3.44 -5.75
CA ALA A 71 -15.82 4.32 -6.21
C ALA A 71 -15.67 5.56 -5.32
N LYS A 72 -16.77 6.20 -4.91
CA LYS A 72 -16.73 7.34 -3.98
C LYS A 72 -16.22 6.90 -2.61
N ARG A 73 -16.66 5.73 -2.11
CA ARG A 73 -16.17 5.15 -0.85
C ARG A 73 -14.68 4.88 -0.89
N ALA A 74 -14.17 4.29 -1.98
CA ALA A 74 -12.75 4.02 -2.15
C ALA A 74 -11.88 5.29 -2.27
N LEU A 75 -12.47 6.41 -2.69
CA LEU A 75 -11.80 7.70 -2.83
C LEU A 75 -11.97 8.62 -1.62
N SER A 76 -12.96 8.36 -0.77
CA SER A 76 -13.19 9.14 0.45
C SER A 76 -12.16 8.77 1.52
N PRO A 77 -11.63 9.74 2.26
CA PRO A 77 -10.77 9.47 3.39
C PRO A 77 -11.56 8.72 4.49
N THR A 78 -10.88 7.85 5.20
CA THR A 78 -11.42 7.24 6.42
C THR A 78 -11.49 8.27 7.55
N ALA A 79 -12.25 8.00 8.61
CA ALA A 79 -12.27 8.88 9.78
C ALA A 79 -10.88 9.08 10.37
N TYR A 80 -10.09 8.01 10.41
CA TYR A 80 -8.69 8.06 10.85
C TYR A 80 -7.83 8.94 9.94
N GLU A 81 -7.92 8.80 8.61
CA GLU A 81 -7.17 9.64 7.67
C GLU A 81 -7.56 11.12 7.78
N SER A 82 -8.84 11.41 8.03
CA SER A 82 -9.33 12.78 8.23
C SER A 82 -8.80 13.38 9.53
N GLN A 83 -8.86 12.63 10.63
CA GLN A 83 -8.31 13.04 11.92
C GLN A 83 -6.80 13.26 11.84
N LEU A 84 -6.07 12.32 11.21
CA LEU A 84 -4.64 12.43 11.02
C LEU A 84 -4.25 13.67 10.18
N ALA A 85 -5.01 13.94 9.12
CA ALA A 85 -4.79 15.13 8.30
C ALA A 85 -4.96 16.42 9.11
N GLU A 86 -5.94 16.47 9.99
CA GLU A 86 -6.17 17.60 10.89
C GLU A 86 -5.03 17.74 11.93
N GLU A 87 -4.69 16.64 12.63
CA GLU A 87 -3.62 16.62 13.64
C GLU A 87 -2.26 17.03 13.08
N GLN A 88 -1.96 16.62 11.86
CA GLN A 88 -0.68 16.90 11.18
C GLN A 88 -0.71 18.16 10.32
N SER A 89 -1.84 18.86 10.26
CA SER A 89 -2.02 19.99 9.33
C SER A 89 -1.70 19.61 7.88
N TRP A 90 -2.08 18.39 7.46
CA TRP A 90 -1.96 17.92 6.09
C TRP A 90 -3.21 18.28 5.29
N GLY A 91 -3.03 18.60 4.02
CA GLY A 91 -4.17 18.86 3.15
C GLY A 91 -5.09 17.64 2.98
N ARG A 92 -4.50 16.45 2.94
CA ARG A 92 -5.18 15.15 2.92
C ARG A 92 -4.19 14.07 3.32
N ALA A 93 -4.62 13.13 4.15
CA ALA A 93 -3.82 11.97 4.53
C ALA A 93 -4.30 10.70 3.82
N ARG A 94 -3.38 9.78 3.59
CA ARG A 94 -3.64 8.37 3.29
C ARG A 94 -2.88 7.51 4.27
N ALA A 95 -3.55 6.50 4.80
CA ALA A 95 -2.96 5.56 5.74
C ALA A 95 -3.15 4.14 5.25
N LEU A 96 -2.15 3.33 5.49
CA LEU A 96 -2.12 1.91 5.19
C LEU A 96 -1.73 1.15 6.45
N SER A 97 -2.50 0.13 6.80
CA SER A 97 -2.19 -0.79 7.89
C SER A 97 -2.13 -2.21 7.36
N LYS A 98 -1.07 -2.93 7.70
CA LYS A 98 -0.89 -4.35 7.36
C LYS A 98 -0.30 -5.08 8.54
N SER A 99 -0.72 -6.35 8.71
CA SER A 99 -0.20 -7.23 9.74
C SER A 99 0.30 -8.53 9.13
N ILE A 100 1.34 -9.10 9.75
CA ILE A 100 1.87 -10.42 9.41
C ILE A 100 2.42 -11.09 10.65
N THR A 101 2.33 -12.41 10.71
CA THR A 101 2.98 -13.21 11.74
C THR A 101 4.27 -13.83 11.20
N VAL A 102 5.37 -13.63 11.91
CA VAL A 102 6.71 -14.14 11.60
C VAL A 102 7.13 -15.09 12.71
N ASN A 103 7.56 -16.29 12.35
CA ASN A 103 7.98 -17.32 13.32
C ASN A 103 9.43 -17.08 13.81
N ARG A 104 9.63 -15.95 14.48
CA ARG A 104 10.88 -15.54 15.12
C ARG A 104 10.59 -14.80 16.42
N PRO A 105 11.56 -14.77 17.37
CA PRO A 105 11.45 -14.01 18.60
C PRO A 105 11.24 -12.50 18.35
N ARG A 106 10.44 -11.88 19.18
CA ARG A 106 10.08 -10.47 19.09
C ARG A 106 11.29 -9.53 19.11
N ASP A 107 12.26 -9.80 19.97
CA ASP A 107 13.46 -8.99 20.11
C ASP A 107 14.38 -9.06 18.87
N GLU A 108 14.39 -10.20 18.17
CA GLU A 108 15.13 -10.37 16.94
C GLU A 108 14.52 -9.52 15.82
N ILE A 109 13.21 -9.57 15.70
CA ILE A 109 12.45 -8.80 14.72
C ILE A 109 12.57 -7.30 15.00
N TYR A 110 12.41 -6.89 16.26
CA TYR A 110 12.55 -5.49 16.64
C TYR A 110 13.94 -4.96 16.31
N ARG A 111 15.02 -5.67 16.66
CA ARG A 111 16.40 -5.26 16.34
C ARG A 111 16.62 -5.09 14.84
N TYR A 112 16.04 -5.96 14.04
CA TYR A 112 16.13 -5.85 12.58
C TYR A 112 15.41 -4.60 12.05
N TRP A 113 14.21 -4.32 12.56
CA TRP A 113 13.43 -3.13 12.19
C TRP A 113 14.04 -1.83 12.71
N ARG A 114 14.66 -1.88 13.88
CA ARG A 114 15.29 -0.70 14.51
C ARG A 114 16.45 -0.16 13.68
N ASP A 115 17.14 -1.00 12.97
CA ASP A 115 18.16 -0.60 12.02
C ASP A 115 17.51 -0.35 10.65
N PHE A 116 17.15 0.89 10.38
CA PHE A 116 16.51 1.29 9.12
C PHE A 116 17.37 1.02 7.89
N SER A 117 18.69 0.83 8.02
CA SER A 117 19.55 0.45 6.89
C SER A 117 19.22 -0.93 6.32
N ASN A 118 18.46 -1.75 7.07
CA ASN A 118 17.95 -3.04 6.62
C ASN A 118 16.72 -2.93 5.69
N MET A 119 16.04 -1.80 5.65
CA MET A 119 14.78 -1.66 4.89
C MET A 119 14.93 -1.97 3.40
N PRO A 120 16.00 -1.56 2.69
CA PRO A 120 16.19 -1.89 1.28
C PRO A 120 16.25 -3.39 0.99
N THR A 121 16.57 -4.22 1.97
CA THR A 121 16.66 -5.67 1.79
C THR A 121 15.34 -6.34 1.45
N PHE A 122 14.21 -5.79 1.94
CA PHE A 122 12.88 -6.36 1.71
C PHE A 122 11.88 -5.38 1.09
N MET A 123 12.12 -4.05 1.19
CA MET A 123 11.28 -3.02 0.59
C MET A 123 11.77 -2.68 -0.81
N GLU A 124 11.02 -3.09 -1.84
CA GLU A 124 11.46 -3.03 -3.24
C GLU A 124 11.76 -1.63 -3.76
N PHE A 125 11.03 -0.63 -3.28
CA PHE A 125 11.20 0.75 -3.77
C PHE A 125 12.18 1.58 -2.96
N ILE A 126 12.61 1.11 -1.81
CA ILE A 126 13.65 1.77 -1.03
C ILE A 126 15.00 1.35 -1.60
N GLU A 127 15.72 2.30 -2.14
CA GLU A 127 17.03 2.06 -2.72
C GLU A 127 18.12 2.05 -1.65
N ARG A 128 18.01 2.99 -0.70
CA ARG A 128 19.02 3.21 0.33
C ARG A 128 18.39 3.89 1.54
N VAL A 129 18.84 3.51 2.72
CA VAL A 129 18.61 4.23 3.96
C VAL A 129 19.93 4.44 4.66
N GLU A 130 20.27 5.69 4.97
CA GLU A 130 21.47 6.08 5.68
C GLU A 130 21.09 6.55 7.09
N THR A 131 21.46 5.81 8.11
CA THR A 131 21.28 6.21 9.49
C THR A 131 22.33 7.27 9.82
N ARG A 132 21.90 8.49 10.15
CA ARG A 132 22.79 9.60 10.51
C ARG A 132 23.20 9.56 11.98
N ASP A 133 22.26 9.16 12.83
CA ASP A 133 22.44 8.94 14.26
C ASP A 133 21.36 7.97 14.77
N ASP A 134 21.26 7.79 16.09
CA ASP A 134 20.29 6.89 16.72
C ASP A 134 18.82 7.24 16.43
N HIS A 135 18.55 8.49 16.02
CA HIS A 135 17.19 8.96 15.83
C HIS A 135 16.88 9.43 14.41
N HIS A 136 17.87 9.71 13.57
CA HIS A 136 17.67 10.29 12.25
C HIS A 136 18.14 9.34 11.14
N ALA A 137 17.35 9.25 10.09
CA ALA A 137 17.67 8.47 8.91
C ALA A 137 17.31 9.23 7.62
N HIS A 138 18.18 9.11 6.62
CA HIS A 138 17.99 9.62 5.28
C HIS A 138 17.53 8.49 4.35
N TRP A 139 16.43 8.70 3.67
CA TRP A 139 15.79 7.72 2.81
C TRP A 139 15.87 8.12 1.36
N VAL A 140 16.14 7.15 0.51
CA VAL A 140 16.10 7.29 -0.95
C VAL A 140 15.19 6.20 -1.52
N ALA A 141 14.13 6.61 -2.21
CA ALA A 141 13.18 5.70 -2.81
C ALA A 141 13.00 5.96 -4.29
N ARG A 142 12.92 4.88 -5.07
CA ARG A 142 12.61 4.93 -6.50
C ARG A 142 11.13 5.24 -6.71
N VAL A 143 10.86 6.19 -7.59
CA VAL A 143 9.49 6.50 -8.00
C VAL A 143 9.06 5.51 -9.10
N PRO A 144 8.04 4.67 -8.87
CA PRO A 144 7.59 3.72 -9.87
C PRO A 144 7.18 4.41 -11.17
N MET A 145 7.56 3.82 -12.30
CA MET A 145 7.27 4.33 -13.65
C MET A 145 7.95 5.66 -14.04
N MET A 146 8.71 6.25 -13.14
CA MET A 146 9.53 7.43 -13.42
C MET A 146 10.98 7.04 -13.16
N ASN A 147 11.88 7.37 -14.06
CA ASN A 147 13.31 7.08 -13.89
C ASN A 147 13.96 8.14 -12.98
N THR A 148 13.42 8.28 -11.76
CA THR A 148 13.85 9.25 -10.76
C THR A 148 13.66 8.69 -9.36
N SER A 149 14.44 9.21 -8.42
CA SER A 149 14.31 8.89 -7.00
C SER A 149 13.84 10.11 -6.23
N ILE A 150 13.22 9.88 -5.09
CA ILE A 150 12.81 10.88 -4.12
C ILE A 150 13.56 10.63 -2.83
N GLU A 151 13.99 11.71 -2.19
CA GLU A 151 14.78 11.65 -0.96
C GLU A 151 14.08 12.44 0.14
N TRP A 152 14.18 11.93 1.36
CA TRP A 152 13.66 12.64 2.54
C TRP A 152 14.35 12.17 3.81
N ASP A 153 14.29 13.02 4.84
CA ASP A 153 14.78 12.73 6.17
C ASP A 153 13.63 12.36 7.11
N THR A 154 13.90 11.43 8.03
CA THR A 154 12.99 11.02 9.10
C THR A 154 13.68 11.03 10.44
N TYR A 155 12.87 11.15 11.49
CA TYR A 155 13.32 10.96 12.86
C TYR A 155 12.40 10.00 13.61
N VAL A 156 12.99 9.30 14.57
CA VAL A 156 12.27 8.40 15.48
C VAL A 156 11.51 9.22 16.50
N THR A 157 10.20 9.01 16.57
CA THR A 157 9.31 9.70 17.51
C THR A 157 8.99 8.87 18.75
N GLU A 158 9.08 7.54 18.64
CA GLU A 158 8.85 6.62 19.75
C GLU A 158 9.68 5.35 19.52
N ASP A 159 10.33 4.89 20.56
CA ASP A 159 11.14 3.68 20.55
C ASP A 159 10.96 2.92 21.87
N ILE A 160 10.09 1.89 21.85
CA ILE A 160 9.86 1.00 22.98
C ILE A 160 10.40 -0.36 22.57
N PRO A 161 11.57 -0.77 23.09
CA PRO A 161 12.23 -1.99 22.68
C PRO A 161 11.34 -3.23 22.73
N GLY A 162 11.27 -3.93 21.60
CA GLY A 162 10.46 -5.12 21.43
C GLY A 162 8.94 -4.89 21.35
N GLU A 163 8.45 -3.66 21.50
CA GLU A 163 7.01 -3.38 21.52
C GLU A 163 6.57 -2.46 20.39
N ARG A 164 7.29 -1.32 20.21
CA ARG A 164 6.86 -0.30 19.27
C ARG A 164 8.03 0.56 18.80
N LEU A 165 8.01 0.85 17.51
CA LEU A 165 8.89 1.83 16.87
C LEU A 165 8.04 2.76 16.02
N ALA A 166 8.18 4.08 16.19
CA ALA A 166 7.48 5.07 15.38
C ALA A 166 8.45 6.13 14.84
N TRP A 167 8.15 6.63 13.66
CA TRP A 167 8.96 7.65 12.98
C TRP A 167 8.07 8.67 12.27
N MET A 168 8.66 9.80 11.95
CA MET A 168 8.03 10.88 11.19
C MET A 168 9.06 11.51 10.25
N SER A 169 8.63 11.95 9.08
CA SER A 169 9.48 12.75 8.20
C SER A 169 9.69 14.16 8.75
N GLU A 170 10.80 14.77 8.38
CA GLU A 170 11.03 16.18 8.65
C GLU A 170 9.92 17.06 8.04
N PRO A 171 9.59 18.22 8.64
CA PRO A 171 8.50 19.10 8.18
C PRO A 171 8.63 19.55 6.73
N ASN A 172 9.86 19.68 6.22
CA ASN A 172 10.17 20.13 4.87
C ASN A 172 10.35 18.99 3.87
N ALA A 173 10.05 17.75 4.26
CA ALA A 173 10.18 16.60 3.37
C ALA A 173 9.29 16.75 2.14
N PRO A 174 9.78 16.37 0.94
CA PRO A 174 8.98 16.38 -0.30
C PRO A 174 7.71 15.53 -0.21
N VAL A 175 7.77 14.46 0.61
CA VAL A 175 6.63 13.62 0.99
C VAL A 175 6.59 13.55 2.50
N ARG A 176 5.65 14.28 3.10
CA ARG A 176 5.42 14.18 4.54
C ARG A 176 4.79 12.84 4.86
N ASN A 177 5.43 12.09 5.73
CA ASN A 177 4.99 10.76 6.12
C ASN A 177 5.25 10.53 7.61
N LEU A 178 4.51 9.60 8.16
CA LEU A 178 4.75 9.03 9.47
C LEU A 178 4.38 7.55 9.45
N GLY A 179 4.93 6.82 10.38
CA GLY A 179 4.59 5.41 10.51
C GLY A 179 4.95 4.89 11.88
N TRP A 180 4.43 3.73 12.16
CA TRP A 180 4.84 2.93 13.32
C TRP A 180 4.71 1.45 13.01
N VAL A 181 5.45 0.68 13.75
CA VAL A 181 5.35 -0.76 13.79
C VAL A 181 5.21 -1.21 15.25
N THR A 182 4.30 -2.15 15.48
CA THR A 182 4.13 -2.80 16.78
C THR A 182 4.47 -4.27 16.66
N PHE A 183 5.08 -4.80 17.72
CA PHE A 183 5.52 -6.17 17.83
C PHE A 183 4.80 -6.82 19.01
N ARG A 184 4.10 -7.93 18.78
CA ARG A 184 3.36 -8.66 19.81
C ARG A 184 3.63 -10.14 19.67
N ASP A 185 3.62 -10.86 20.78
CA ASP A 185 3.68 -12.33 20.71
C ASP A 185 2.45 -12.85 19.98
N ALA A 186 2.66 -13.79 19.05
CA ALA A 186 1.56 -14.37 18.30
C ALA A 186 0.60 -15.13 19.21
N PRO A 187 -0.72 -15.07 18.99
CA PRO A 187 -1.73 -15.69 19.85
C PRO A 187 -1.57 -17.20 20.05
N ASN A 188 -0.95 -17.86 19.09
CA ASN A 188 -0.66 -19.31 19.14
C ASN A 188 0.65 -19.64 19.87
N GLY A 189 1.33 -18.66 20.48
CA GLY A 189 2.59 -18.82 21.19
C GLY A 189 3.81 -19.11 20.29
N SER A 190 3.68 -18.99 18.98
CA SER A 190 4.74 -19.26 18.03
C SER A 190 5.03 -18.03 17.17
N GLY A 191 6.11 -17.33 17.49
CA GLY A 191 6.58 -16.17 16.74
C GLY A 191 5.97 -14.84 17.18
N THR A 192 6.05 -13.85 16.29
CA THR A 192 5.68 -12.45 16.53
C THR A 192 4.68 -11.96 15.50
N GLU A 193 3.60 -11.37 15.97
CA GLU A 193 2.70 -10.59 15.14
C GLU A 193 3.25 -9.16 15.00
N ILE A 194 3.43 -8.76 13.75
CA ILE A 194 3.90 -7.41 13.38
C ILE A 194 2.73 -6.69 12.76
N GLN A 195 2.42 -5.51 13.26
CA GLN A 195 1.50 -4.58 12.60
C GLN A 195 2.26 -3.32 12.20
N ALA A 196 2.34 -3.08 10.90
CA ALA A 196 2.95 -1.87 10.35
C ALA A 196 1.86 -0.94 9.82
N VAL A 197 1.97 0.32 10.20
CA VAL A 197 1.11 1.41 9.72
C VAL A 197 2.00 2.50 9.14
N VAL A 198 1.67 2.93 7.92
CA VAL A 198 2.34 4.04 7.26
C VAL A 198 1.27 5.01 6.76
N ALA A 199 1.43 6.26 7.08
CA ALA A 199 0.59 7.32 6.57
C ALA A 199 1.44 8.39 5.87
N HIS A 200 0.88 8.99 4.83
CA HIS A 200 1.55 10.06 4.10
C HIS A 200 0.54 11.14 3.71
N GLU A 201 1.05 12.35 3.56
CA GLU A 201 0.28 13.43 2.97
C GLU A 201 0.11 13.18 1.46
N VAL A 202 -1.10 13.39 0.98
CA VAL A 202 -1.37 13.40 -0.46
C VAL A 202 -1.13 14.81 -0.98
N PRO A 203 -0.08 15.04 -1.78
CA PRO A 203 0.21 16.37 -2.29
C PRO A 203 -0.95 16.92 -3.12
N GLY A 204 -1.24 18.19 -2.98
CA GLY A 204 -2.30 18.89 -3.71
C GLY A 204 -1.91 19.17 -5.18
N GLY A 205 -2.92 19.55 -6.00
CA GLY A 205 -2.74 19.96 -7.39
C GLY A 205 -2.65 18.81 -8.40
N GLN A 206 -2.42 19.17 -9.68
CA GLN A 206 -2.38 18.18 -10.78
C GLN A 206 -1.23 17.18 -10.65
N LEU A 207 -0.08 17.63 -10.18
CA LEU A 207 1.09 16.78 -9.94
C LEU A 207 0.83 15.78 -8.81
N GLY A 208 0.22 16.25 -7.71
CA GLY A 208 -0.17 15.41 -6.60
C GLY A 208 -1.23 14.37 -6.98
N TYR A 209 -2.17 14.72 -7.84
CA TYR A 209 -3.16 13.79 -8.35
C TYR A 209 -2.54 12.67 -9.21
N ALA A 210 -1.56 13.01 -10.06
CA ALA A 210 -0.84 12.03 -10.87
C ALA A 210 0.00 11.09 -10.00
N LEU A 211 0.72 11.62 -9.01
CA LEU A 211 1.50 10.86 -8.04
C LEU A 211 0.59 9.99 -7.16
N ALA A 212 -0.51 10.55 -6.65
CA ALA A 212 -1.48 9.79 -5.83
C ALA A 212 -2.14 8.64 -6.60
N ARG A 213 -2.42 8.79 -7.89
CA ARG A 213 -2.92 7.68 -8.73
C ARG A 213 -1.90 6.57 -8.93
N GLY A 214 -0.63 6.91 -9.08
CA GLY A 214 0.46 5.94 -9.19
C GLY A 214 0.72 5.25 -7.84
N VAL A 215 0.89 6.03 -6.79
CA VAL A 215 1.28 5.56 -5.46
C VAL A 215 0.14 4.80 -4.75
N SER A 216 -1.12 5.23 -4.83
CA SER A 216 -2.20 4.62 -4.06
C SER A 216 -2.62 3.21 -4.53
N LYS A 217 -2.49 2.90 -5.82
CA LYS A 217 -2.70 1.54 -6.31
C LYS A 217 -1.53 0.61 -5.99
N PHE A 218 -0.31 1.15 -5.88
CA PHE A 218 0.88 0.40 -5.58
C PHE A 218 1.11 0.20 -4.08
N SER A 219 0.78 1.18 -3.22
CA SER A 219 1.19 1.15 -1.82
C SER A 219 0.57 -0.01 -1.03
N GLY A 220 -0.71 -0.30 -1.21
CA GLY A 220 -1.38 -1.38 -0.46
C GLY A 220 -0.91 -2.78 -0.81
N PHE A 221 -0.77 -3.06 -2.10
CA PHE A 221 -0.28 -4.35 -2.61
C PHE A 221 1.21 -4.53 -2.31
N LYS A 222 1.99 -3.46 -2.46
CA LYS A 222 3.43 -3.50 -2.23
C LYS A 222 3.79 -3.65 -0.76
N ALA A 223 3.14 -2.95 0.15
CA ALA A 223 3.39 -3.11 1.58
C ALA A 223 3.11 -4.54 2.07
N GLU A 224 2.08 -5.20 1.52
CA GLU A 224 1.83 -6.61 1.82
C GLU A 224 2.93 -7.52 1.23
N GLN A 225 3.39 -7.24 0.02
CA GLN A 225 4.49 -7.97 -0.61
C GLN A 225 5.80 -7.77 0.15
N ASP A 226 6.11 -6.53 0.57
CA ASP A 226 7.31 -6.22 1.33
C ASP A 226 7.30 -6.90 2.71
N LEU A 227 6.15 -6.93 3.41
CA LEU A 227 6.02 -7.69 4.64
C LEU A 227 6.17 -9.20 4.43
N ARG A 228 5.69 -9.75 3.31
CA ARG A 228 5.91 -11.17 2.98
C ARG A 228 7.38 -11.47 2.70
N ARG A 229 8.09 -10.57 2.01
CA ARG A 229 9.55 -10.66 1.81
C ARG A 229 10.30 -10.59 3.13
N PHE A 230 9.89 -9.65 4.00
CA PHE A 230 10.42 -9.57 5.34
C PHE A 230 10.23 -10.87 6.13
N LYS A 231 9.01 -11.43 6.14
CA LYS A 231 8.73 -12.72 6.76
C LYS A 231 9.65 -13.81 6.23
N GLN A 232 9.74 -13.94 4.91
CA GLN A 232 10.60 -14.93 4.27
C GLN A 232 12.05 -14.74 4.68
N LEU A 233 12.58 -13.51 4.61
CA LEU A 233 13.93 -13.19 5.03
C LEU A 233 14.22 -13.61 6.47
N MET A 234 13.32 -13.24 7.38
CA MET A 234 13.50 -13.57 8.80
C MET A 234 13.41 -15.07 9.09
N GLU A 235 12.53 -15.79 8.41
CA GLU A 235 12.31 -17.23 8.66
C GLU A 235 13.33 -18.14 7.97
N THR A 236 13.79 -17.77 6.77
CA THR A 236 14.66 -18.61 5.94
C THR A 236 16.06 -18.04 5.70
N GLY A 237 16.28 -16.76 5.99
CA GLY A 237 17.53 -16.05 5.68
C GLY A 237 17.64 -15.58 4.23
N GLU A 238 16.65 -15.88 3.38
CA GLU A 238 16.68 -15.57 1.94
C GLU A 238 15.34 -15.00 1.48
N ILE A 239 15.39 -14.15 0.45
CA ILE A 239 14.19 -13.71 -0.27
C ILE A 239 14.17 -14.41 -1.61
N SER A 240 13.17 -15.25 -1.86
CA SER A 240 12.94 -15.85 -3.17
C SER A 240 12.58 -14.74 -4.16
N THR A 241 13.56 -14.35 -4.96
CA THR A 241 13.32 -13.58 -6.18
C THR A 241 12.78 -14.58 -7.19
N GLY A 242 11.56 -14.46 -7.68
CA GLY A 242 11.01 -15.36 -8.69
C GLY A 242 11.70 -15.29 -10.07
N GLN A 243 12.94 -14.87 -10.12
CA GLN A 243 13.85 -15.02 -11.25
C GLN A 243 14.36 -16.45 -11.22
N MET A 244 13.77 -17.30 -12.05
CA MET A 244 14.47 -18.50 -12.51
C MET A 244 15.82 -18.02 -13.05
N ASN A 245 16.90 -18.40 -12.38
CA ASN A 245 18.23 -18.41 -13.00
C ASN A 245 18.09 -19.35 -14.23
N ARG A 246 17.78 -18.79 -15.38
CA ARG A 246 18.09 -19.43 -16.65
C ARG A 246 19.60 -19.26 -16.80
N GLU A 247 20.32 -20.16 -16.20
CA GLU A 247 21.68 -20.44 -16.61
C GLU A 247 21.63 -20.74 -18.12
N PRO A 248 22.39 -20.03 -18.97
CA PRO A 248 22.41 -20.34 -20.38
C PRO A 248 22.89 -21.80 -20.49
N LEU A 249 22.08 -22.67 -21.03
CA LEU A 249 22.51 -24.00 -21.44
C LEU A 249 23.71 -23.81 -22.36
N ASP A 250 24.88 -24.07 -21.80
CA ASP A 250 26.14 -24.02 -22.53
C ASP A 250 26.08 -25.03 -23.66
N LYS A 251 26.07 -24.53 -24.90
CA LYS A 251 26.13 -25.33 -26.13
C LYS A 251 27.55 -25.85 -26.31
N HIS A 252 27.97 -26.76 -25.45
CA HIS A 252 29.17 -27.53 -25.64
C HIS A 252 28.86 -29.04 -25.57
N THR A 253 28.13 -29.52 -26.56
CA THR A 253 28.30 -30.90 -27.02
C THR A 253 28.89 -30.86 -28.43
N GLY A 254 30.17 -30.55 -28.48
CA GLY A 254 31.00 -30.85 -29.62
C GLY A 254 31.25 -32.36 -29.67
N ILE A 255 30.46 -33.05 -30.45
CA ILE A 255 30.78 -34.42 -30.91
C ILE A 255 31.88 -34.28 -31.95
N ALA A 256 33.09 -34.46 -31.52
CA ALA A 256 34.19 -34.69 -32.44
C ALA A 256 34.03 -36.10 -33.07
N ALA A 257 33.55 -36.13 -34.29
CA ALA A 257 33.68 -37.30 -35.11
C ALA A 257 35.14 -37.40 -35.58
N THR A 258 35.93 -38.21 -34.93
CA THR A 258 37.19 -38.72 -35.48
C THR A 258 36.84 -39.94 -36.35
N GLY A 259 36.73 -39.67 -37.66
CA GLY A 259 36.89 -40.72 -38.67
C GLY A 259 38.36 -41.01 -38.79
N GLU A 260 38.72 -42.24 -38.57
CA GLU A 260 40.02 -42.79 -39.03
C GLU A 260 39.75 -44.00 -39.92
N ALA A 261 40.06 -43.79 -41.17
CA ALA A 261 40.12 -44.85 -42.16
C ALA A 261 41.44 -45.59 -42.02
N ARG A 262 41.35 -46.87 -41.81
CA ARG A 262 42.14 -47.91 -42.52
C ARG A 262 41.69 -49.27 -42.05
#